data_2b55eb0d18a28b284df31b728a7f9d97
#
_entry.id   2b55eb0d18a28b284df31b728a7f9d97
#
_cell.length_a   1.000
_cell.length_b   1.000
_cell.length_c   1.000
_cell.angle_alpha   90.00
_cell.angle_beta   90.00
_cell.angle_gamma   90.00
#
_symmetry.space_group_name_H-M   'P 1'
#
loop_
_entity.id
_entity.type
_entity.pdbx_description
1 polymer ?
#
loop_
_entity_poly.entity_id
_entity_poly.type
_entity_poly.pdbx_seq_one_letter_code
_entity_poly.pdbx_strand_id
1 'polypeptide(L)'
;MAYFEKAFPETEFEFVAAGIGSLGSVPHAFRLEHDVLSKGPVDLLFVEAAVNDSSNIPDLPDQMLRGMEGVVRHVREVNPLTDIIHLHFAMPPHLADFRAGRIPVSIAQHEKVASAYGNPSLDLSREVTERIDAGQFTWEGDFKNLHPSPFGHRLYADSIARMLEAAFAGAVAEASRAHDLPAPVDPKSYARGRFGDLASARLGAGFVLDPAWKATDGKGTRAGFVNVPALVATKPGAEFAFDFEGTGCGLFLAAGPDAGRIEYRIDGGEWRALETFTNWSAGLHLPWAVILDDGLDPGKHTATVRVAEGHHEKSTGTALRVFHLLLN
;
A
#
# COMPACT_ATOMS: atom_id res chain seq x y z
N MET A 1 -9.78 -0.18 -19.22
CA MET A 1 -9.95 -1.27 -20.20
C MET A 1 -10.74 -0.75 -21.40
N ALA A 2 -12.07 -0.69 -21.38
CA ALA A 2 -12.88 -0.33 -22.54
C ALA A 2 -12.46 0.95 -23.32
N TYR A 3 -11.88 1.94 -22.65
CA TYR A 3 -11.34 3.12 -23.33
C TYR A 3 -10.20 2.76 -24.28
N PHE A 4 -9.19 2.01 -23.80
CA PHE A 4 -8.02 1.64 -24.59
C PHE A 4 -8.39 0.74 -25.77
N GLU A 5 -9.21 -0.28 -25.54
CA GLU A 5 -9.69 -1.20 -26.60
C GLU A 5 -10.45 -0.45 -27.71
N LYS A 6 -11.20 0.58 -27.33
CA LYS A 6 -11.92 1.44 -28.28
C LYS A 6 -11.01 2.44 -29.00
N ALA A 7 -10.09 3.07 -28.26
CA ALA A 7 -9.21 4.11 -28.80
C ALA A 7 -8.09 3.52 -29.69
N PHE A 8 -7.65 2.31 -29.40
CA PHE A 8 -6.53 1.63 -30.08
C PHE A 8 -6.90 0.21 -30.50
N PRO A 9 -7.84 0.03 -31.46
CA PRO A 9 -8.41 -1.27 -31.80
C PRO A 9 -7.41 -2.27 -32.41
N GLU A 10 -6.26 -1.80 -32.88
CA GLU A 10 -5.18 -2.62 -33.44
C GLU A 10 -4.11 -3.02 -32.41
N THR A 11 -4.29 -2.61 -31.13
CA THR A 11 -3.34 -2.89 -30.06
C THR A 11 -3.90 -3.95 -29.12
N GLU A 12 -3.11 -4.97 -28.82
CA GLU A 12 -3.43 -5.96 -27.79
C GLU A 12 -3.01 -5.41 -26.43
N PHE A 13 -3.93 -5.44 -25.47
CA PHE A 13 -3.70 -4.95 -24.12
C PHE A 13 -3.79 -6.08 -23.11
N GLU A 14 -2.79 -6.19 -22.25
CA GLU A 14 -2.84 -6.98 -21.03
C GLU A 14 -3.12 -6.07 -19.82
N PHE A 15 -4.15 -6.42 -19.04
CA PHE A 15 -4.56 -5.65 -17.87
C PHE A 15 -4.31 -6.42 -16.58
N VAL A 16 -3.38 -5.94 -15.77
CA VAL A 16 -3.07 -6.51 -14.46
C VAL A 16 -3.82 -5.74 -13.36
N ALA A 17 -4.79 -6.41 -12.72
CA ALA A 17 -5.50 -5.86 -11.57
C ALA A 17 -4.80 -6.28 -10.27
N ALA A 18 -3.94 -5.44 -9.72
CA ALA A 18 -3.14 -5.72 -8.53
C ALA A 18 -3.70 -5.08 -7.23
N GLY A 19 -4.89 -4.50 -7.29
CA GLY A 19 -5.53 -3.87 -6.13
C GLY A 19 -5.95 -4.89 -5.07
N ILE A 20 -5.56 -4.65 -3.82
CA ILE A 20 -6.03 -5.38 -2.65
C ILE A 20 -6.70 -4.39 -1.71
N GLY A 21 -7.96 -4.63 -1.36
CA GLY A 21 -8.70 -3.74 -0.47
C GLY A 21 -7.98 -3.51 0.86
N SER A 22 -8.01 -2.27 1.33
CA SER A 22 -7.41 -1.80 2.59
C SER A 22 -5.88 -1.62 2.58
N LEU A 23 -5.20 -1.74 1.44
CA LEU A 23 -3.76 -1.52 1.36
C LEU A 23 -3.44 -0.10 0.85
N GLY A 24 -2.57 0.60 1.57
CA GLY A 24 -2.03 1.91 1.21
C GLY A 24 -0.69 1.84 0.48
N SER A 25 0.02 2.96 0.42
CA SER A 25 1.28 3.10 -0.32
C SER A 25 2.41 2.23 0.23
N VAL A 26 2.50 2.12 1.56
CA VAL A 26 3.54 1.30 2.22
C VAL A 26 3.49 -0.15 1.74
N PRO A 27 2.38 -0.92 1.94
CA PRO A 27 2.33 -2.27 1.43
C PRO A 27 2.45 -2.34 -0.10
N HIS A 28 2.06 -1.31 -0.85
CA HIS A 28 2.25 -1.29 -2.30
C HIS A 28 3.73 -1.32 -2.68
N ALA A 29 4.58 -0.55 -2.00
CA ALA A 29 6.02 -0.54 -2.29
C ALA A 29 6.67 -1.91 -2.07
N PHE A 30 6.29 -2.63 -1.00
CA PHE A 30 6.90 -3.93 -0.68
C PHE A 30 6.38 -5.11 -1.50
N ARG A 31 5.12 -5.04 -1.98
CA ARG A 31 4.50 -6.11 -2.78
C ARG A 31 4.66 -5.93 -4.29
N LEU A 32 5.18 -4.79 -4.73
CA LEU A 32 5.23 -4.39 -6.14
C LEU A 32 5.92 -5.43 -7.03
N GLU A 33 7.11 -5.89 -6.64
CA GLU A 33 7.84 -6.93 -7.35
C GLU A 33 7.01 -8.20 -7.50
N HIS A 34 6.48 -8.69 -6.36
CA HIS A 34 5.74 -9.94 -6.32
C HIS A 34 4.42 -9.90 -7.12
N ASP A 35 3.66 -8.81 -7.00
CA ASP A 35 2.28 -8.78 -7.48
C ASP A 35 2.11 -8.12 -8.86
N VAL A 36 3.08 -7.29 -9.26
CA VAL A 36 3.02 -6.50 -10.50
C VAL A 36 4.19 -6.83 -11.42
N LEU A 37 5.42 -6.53 -11.01
CA LEU A 37 6.58 -6.58 -11.91
C LEU A 37 6.94 -8.02 -12.32
N SER A 38 6.66 -9.02 -11.49
CA SER A 38 6.80 -10.45 -11.84
C SER A 38 5.86 -10.91 -12.96
N LYS A 39 4.85 -10.13 -13.33
CA LYS A 39 3.91 -10.46 -14.41
C LYS A 39 4.43 -10.09 -15.80
N GLY A 40 5.42 -9.23 -15.86
CA GLY A 40 6.02 -8.75 -17.11
C GLY A 40 6.26 -7.25 -17.08
N PRO A 41 6.77 -6.69 -18.18
CA PRO A 41 6.98 -5.25 -18.28
C PRO A 41 5.65 -4.49 -18.17
N VAL A 42 5.68 -3.36 -17.48
CA VAL A 42 4.54 -2.46 -17.33
C VAL A 42 4.78 -1.23 -18.19
N ASP A 43 3.90 -0.95 -19.13
CA ASP A 43 3.97 0.25 -19.96
C ASP A 43 3.25 1.44 -19.33
N LEU A 44 2.12 1.16 -18.65
CA LEU A 44 1.32 2.17 -17.97
C LEU A 44 0.84 1.66 -16.61
N LEU A 45 1.16 2.40 -15.55
CA LEU A 45 0.71 2.13 -14.19
C LEU A 45 -0.26 3.22 -13.73
N PHE A 46 -1.47 2.83 -13.32
CA PHE A 46 -2.35 3.65 -12.49
C PHE A 46 -2.15 3.30 -11.04
N VAL A 47 -1.82 4.26 -10.18
CA VAL A 47 -1.62 4.04 -8.76
C VAL A 47 -2.54 4.91 -7.92
N GLU A 48 -3.20 4.29 -6.94
CA GLU A 48 -4.02 4.94 -5.91
C GLU A 48 -3.71 4.34 -4.54
N ALA A 49 -3.49 5.17 -3.54
CA ALA A 49 -3.31 4.74 -2.15
C ALA A 49 -3.76 5.80 -1.12
N ALA A 50 -4.17 7.00 -1.56
CA ALA A 50 -4.45 8.12 -0.67
C ALA A 50 -5.60 7.86 0.30
N VAL A 51 -6.63 7.13 -0.13
CA VAL A 51 -7.77 6.74 0.72
C VAL A 51 -7.31 5.85 1.87
N ASN A 52 -6.51 4.83 1.55
CA ASN A 52 -6.06 3.89 2.57
C ASN A 52 -4.97 4.47 3.47
N ASP A 53 -4.07 5.28 2.95
CA ASP A 53 -3.07 5.98 3.77
C ASP A 53 -3.75 6.92 4.78
N SER A 54 -4.75 7.69 4.36
CA SER A 54 -5.54 8.53 5.27
C SER A 54 -6.27 7.73 6.36
N SER A 55 -6.68 6.49 6.06
CA SER A 55 -7.42 5.65 7.00
C SER A 55 -6.52 4.84 7.93
N ASN A 56 -5.35 4.42 7.42
CA ASN A 56 -4.51 3.42 8.06
C ASN A 56 -3.32 4.00 8.81
N ILE A 57 -2.73 5.07 8.27
CA ILE A 57 -1.50 5.68 8.80
C ILE A 57 -1.61 7.23 8.83
N PRO A 58 -2.75 7.80 9.32
CA PRO A 58 -3.03 9.24 9.23
C PRO A 58 -1.94 10.12 9.85
N ASP A 59 -1.24 9.63 10.86
CA ASP A 59 -0.23 10.34 11.62
C ASP A 59 1.22 10.04 11.15
N LEU A 60 1.39 9.35 10.02
CA LEU A 60 2.68 8.91 9.48
C LEU A 60 2.94 9.44 8.05
N PRO A 61 2.96 10.77 7.84
CA PRO A 61 3.08 11.37 6.52
C PRO A 61 4.38 10.98 5.79
N ASP A 62 5.47 10.77 6.53
CA ASP A 62 6.73 10.34 5.93
C ASP A 62 6.64 8.93 5.36
N GLN A 63 5.91 8.02 6.01
CA GLN A 63 5.68 6.68 5.46
C GLN A 63 4.79 6.69 4.21
N MET A 64 3.79 7.60 4.14
CA MET A 64 2.99 7.81 2.93
C MET A 64 3.87 8.24 1.75
N LEU A 65 4.76 9.21 2.00
CA LEU A 65 5.71 9.69 1.00
C LEU A 65 6.66 8.56 0.57
N ARG A 66 7.34 7.91 1.52
CA ARG A 66 8.30 6.82 1.27
C ARG A 66 7.68 5.65 0.53
N GLY A 67 6.43 5.31 0.88
CA GLY A 67 5.66 4.25 0.20
C GLY A 67 5.37 4.60 -1.25
N MET A 68 4.81 5.77 -1.51
CA MET A 68 4.48 6.19 -2.87
C MET A 68 5.74 6.40 -3.72
N GLU A 69 6.77 7.04 -3.18
CA GLU A 69 8.06 7.18 -3.87
C GLU A 69 8.72 5.83 -4.13
N GLY A 70 8.59 4.90 -3.19
CA GLY A 70 9.05 3.53 -3.34
C GLY A 70 8.45 2.86 -4.57
N VAL A 71 7.13 2.96 -4.76
CA VAL A 71 6.45 2.43 -5.95
C VAL A 71 6.99 3.08 -7.23
N VAL A 72 7.06 4.39 -7.28
CA VAL A 72 7.48 5.13 -8.49
C VAL A 72 8.93 4.79 -8.87
N ARG A 73 9.84 4.83 -7.91
CA ARG A 73 11.26 4.54 -8.16
C ARG A 73 11.48 3.11 -8.61
N HIS A 74 10.90 2.15 -7.87
CA HIS A 74 11.07 0.73 -8.19
C HIS A 74 10.55 0.40 -9.60
N VAL A 75 9.38 0.91 -9.99
CA VAL A 75 8.86 0.75 -11.36
C VAL A 75 9.83 1.32 -12.39
N ARG A 76 10.32 2.55 -12.18
CA ARG A 76 11.23 3.24 -13.11
C ARG A 76 12.62 2.63 -13.16
N GLU A 77 13.10 2.05 -12.08
CA GLU A 77 14.37 1.30 -12.05
C GLU A 77 14.30 0.01 -12.88
N VAL A 78 13.12 -0.66 -12.89
CA VAL A 78 12.89 -1.87 -13.68
C VAL A 78 12.60 -1.54 -15.14
N ASN A 79 11.73 -0.57 -15.40
CA ASN A 79 11.39 -0.10 -16.75
C ASN A 79 11.29 1.43 -16.78
N PRO A 80 12.34 2.14 -17.24
CA PRO A 80 12.33 3.60 -17.30
C PRO A 80 11.33 4.18 -18.30
N LEU A 81 10.71 3.35 -19.13
CA LEU A 81 9.70 3.79 -20.12
C LEU A 81 8.29 3.77 -19.56
N THR A 82 8.08 3.23 -18.34
CA THR A 82 6.74 3.14 -17.74
C THR A 82 6.13 4.52 -17.49
N ASP A 83 4.97 4.79 -18.07
CA ASP A 83 4.14 5.92 -17.68
C ASP A 83 3.42 5.62 -16.36
N ILE A 84 3.43 6.57 -15.42
CA ILE A 84 2.79 6.41 -14.11
C ILE A 84 1.79 7.55 -13.91
N ILE A 85 0.54 7.20 -13.61
CA ILE A 85 -0.55 8.14 -13.35
C ILE A 85 -1.02 7.96 -11.92
N HIS A 86 -0.92 9.04 -11.12
CA HIS A 86 -1.44 9.06 -9.76
C HIS A 86 -2.94 9.38 -9.77
N LEU A 87 -3.71 8.62 -9.02
CA LEU A 87 -5.13 8.85 -8.80
C LEU A 87 -5.36 9.12 -7.32
N HIS A 88 -6.27 10.06 -6.99
CA HIS A 88 -6.68 10.33 -5.61
C HIS A 88 -8.19 10.21 -5.51
N PHE A 89 -8.66 9.08 -4.96
CA PHE A 89 -10.09 8.82 -4.82
C PHE A 89 -10.69 9.55 -3.62
N ALA A 90 -12.01 9.76 -3.69
CA ALA A 90 -12.74 10.55 -2.72
C ALA A 90 -13.16 9.73 -1.48
N MET A 91 -13.03 10.36 -0.32
CA MET A 91 -13.59 9.90 0.95
C MET A 91 -14.06 11.10 1.79
N PRO A 92 -15.02 10.93 2.71
CA PRO A 92 -15.60 12.06 3.46
C PRO A 92 -14.57 12.96 4.17
N PRO A 93 -13.51 12.46 4.83
CA PRO A 93 -12.46 13.32 5.38
C PRO A 93 -11.76 14.19 4.34
N HIS A 94 -11.50 13.68 3.13
CA HIS A 94 -10.88 14.47 2.06
C HIS A 94 -11.79 15.62 1.63
N LEU A 95 -13.11 15.36 1.47
CA LEU A 95 -14.08 16.39 1.13
C LEU A 95 -14.12 17.48 2.20
N ALA A 96 -14.08 17.10 3.48
CA ALA A 96 -14.06 18.03 4.60
C ALA A 96 -12.80 18.91 4.60
N ASP A 97 -11.63 18.35 4.29
CA ASP A 97 -10.39 19.09 4.18
C ASP A 97 -10.44 20.11 3.03
N PHE A 98 -10.86 19.71 1.84
CA PHE A 98 -10.97 20.64 0.70
C PHE A 98 -11.95 21.80 1.00
N ARG A 99 -13.11 21.53 1.61
CA ARG A 99 -14.06 22.56 2.04
C ARG A 99 -13.48 23.52 3.08
N ALA A 100 -12.55 23.03 3.89
CA ALA A 100 -11.80 23.84 4.86
C ALA A 100 -10.57 24.53 4.25
N GLY A 101 -10.37 24.48 2.94
CA GLY A 101 -9.22 25.07 2.24
C GLY A 101 -7.90 24.32 2.45
N ARG A 102 -7.94 23.07 2.93
CA ARG A 102 -6.76 22.24 3.14
C ARG A 102 -6.66 21.17 2.06
N ILE A 103 -5.44 20.71 1.80
CA ILE A 103 -5.19 19.49 1.01
C ILE A 103 -5.06 18.32 1.98
N PRO A 104 -5.77 17.19 1.78
CA PRO A 104 -5.60 15.99 2.60
C PRO A 104 -4.13 15.57 2.65
N VAL A 105 -3.64 15.16 3.84
CA VAL A 105 -2.21 14.88 4.05
C VAL A 105 -1.70 13.80 3.11
N SER A 106 -2.43 12.71 2.92
CA SER A 106 -2.04 11.63 2.02
C SER A 106 -1.91 12.11 0.57
N ILE A 107 -2.89 12.89 0.09
CA ILE A 107 -2.84 13.49 -1.26
C ILE A 107 -1.63 14.41 -1.37
N ALA A 108 -1.38 15.27 -0.38
CA ALA A 108 -0.24 16.18 -0.40
C ALA A 108 1.11 15.45 -0.47
N GLN A 109 1.26 14.30 0.23
CA GLN A 109 2.48 13.51 0.17
C GLN A 109 2.66 12.83 -1.19
N HIS A 110 1.59 12.27 -1.75
CA HIS A 110 1.63 11.63 -3.08
C HIS A 110 1.89 12.65 -4.20
N GLU A 111 1.32 13.85 -4.11
CA GLU A 111 1.56 14.94 -5.07
C GLU A 111 3.01 15.45 -5.05
N LYS A 112 3.70 15.43 -3.90
CA LYS A 112 5.14 15.71 -3.84
C LYS A 112 5.92 14.72 -4.72
N VAL A 113 5.55 13.44 -4.66
CA VAL A 113 6.18 12.40 -5.49
C VAL A 113 5.81 12.61 -6.96
N ALA A 114 4.52 12.75 -7.26
CA ALA A 114 4.07 12.97 -8.64
C ALA A 114 4.80 14.16 -9.29
N SER A 115 4.88 15.29 -8.58
CA SER A 115 5.56 16.50 -9.05
C SER A 115 7.06 16.30 -9.24
N ALA A 116 7.75 15.65 -8.28
CA ALA A 116 9.20 15.44 -8.35
C ALA A 116 9.62 14.54 -9.53
N TYR A 117 8.76 13.58 -9.89
CA TYR A 117 9.01 12.64 -10.98
C TYR A 117 8.31 12.99 -12.28
N GLY A 118 7.65 14.14 -12.36
CA GLY A 118 6.92 14.58 -13.56
C GLY A 118 5.77 13.67 -13.95
N ASN A 119 5.18 12.96 -13.00
CA ASN A 119 4.06 12.07 -13.23
C ASN A 119 2.75 12.87 -13.29
N PRO A 120 1.86 12.63 -14.25
CA PRO A 120 0.51 13.18 -14.20
C PRO A 120 -0.27 12.65 -13.00
N SER A 121 -1.12 13.49 -12.43
CA SER A 121 -2.03 13.13 -11.36
C SER A 121 -3.44 13.62 -11.62
N LEU A 122 -4.42 12.88 -11.12
CA LEU A 122 -5.84 13.24 -11.13
C LEU A 122 -6.35 13.32 -9.70
N ASP A 123 -6.62 14.54 -9.23
CA ASP A 123 -7.28 14.76 -7.94
C ASP A 123 -8.80 14.61 -8.09
N LEU A 124 -9.22 13.34 -8.25
CA LEU A 124 -10.63 12.95 -8.36
C LEU A 124 -11.39 13.25 -7.08
N SER A 125 -10.71 13.31 -5.95
CA SER A 125 -11.29 13.67 -4.67
C SER A 125 -11.70 15.13 -4.63
N ARG A 126 -10.88 16.02 -5.16
CA ARG A 126 -11.21 17.44 -5.32
C ARG A 126 -12.34 17.63 -6.33
N GLU A 127 -12.27 16.97 -7.50
CA GLU A 127 -13.31 17.03 -8.52
C GLU A 127 -14.69 16.63 -7.93
N VAL A 128 -14.73 15.52 -7.18
CA VAL A 128 -15.98 15.07 -6.52
C VAL A 128 -16.48 16.12 -5.54
N THR A 129 -15.60 16.71 -4.73
CA THR A 129 -15.96 17.73 -3.75
C THR A 129 -16.58 18.95 -4.44
N GLU A 130 -15.90 19.51 -5.42
CA GLU A 130 -16.33 20.71 -6.15
C GLU A 130 -17.66 20.49 -6.88
N ARG A 131 -17.86 19.31 -7.46
CA ARG A 131 -19.11 18.99 -8.17
C ARG A 131 -20.29 18.76 -7.23
N ILE A 132 -20.06 18.19 -6.04
CA ILE A 132 -21.08 18.10 -4.99
C ILE A 132 -21.44 19.52 -4.51
N ASP A 133 -20.47 20.36 -4.25
CA ASP A 133 -20.69 21.73 -3.76
C ASP A 133 -21.35 22.62 -4.82
N ALA A 134 -21.16 22.32 -6.11
CA ALA A 134 -21.89 22.92 -7.22
C ALA A 134 -23.31 22.34 -7.43
N GLY A 135 -23.78 21.42 -6.58
CA GLY A 135 -25.12 20.83 -6.64
C GLY A 135 -25.35 19.87 -7.81
N GLN A 136 -24.28 19.32 -8.43
CA GLN A 136 -24.44 18.42 -9.58
C GLN A 136 -24.92 17.03 -9.16
N PHE A 137 -24.55 16.57 -7.99
CA PHE A 137 -24.97 15.30 -7.38
C PHE A 137 -24.70 15.34 -5.86
N THR A 138 -25.15 14.31 -5.15
CA THR A 138 -24.96 14.21 -3.70
C THR A 138 -24.07 13.03 -3.33
N TRP A 139 -23.36 13.13 -2.18
CA TRP A 139 -22.57 12.02 -1.68
C TRP A 139 -23.46 10.81 -1.31
N GLU A 140 -24.52 11.03 -0.52
CA GLU A 140 -25.38 9.97 -0.01
C GLU A 140 -26.33 9.39 -1.07
N GLY A 141 -26.88 10.25 -1.92
CA GLY A 141 -27.89 9.89 -2.92
C GLY A 141 -27.31 9.19 -4.14
N ASP A 142 -26.23 9.74 -4.67
CA ASP A 142 -25.67 9.36 -5.97
C ASP A 142 -24.34 8.62 -5.87
N PHE A 143 -23.37 9.21 -5.18
CA PHE A 143 -22.01 8.66 -5.06
C PHE A 143 -21.95 7.49 -4.07
N LYS A 144 -22.64 7.57 -2.95
CA LYS A 144 -22.88 6.58 -1.90
C LYS A 144 -21.80 6.55 -0.81
N ASN A 145 -20.57 6.16 -1.13
CA ASN A 145 -19.48 6.04 -0.15
C ASN A 145 -18.11 5.97 -0.87
N LEU A 146 -17.02 5.74 -0.12
CA LEU A 146 -15.66 5.60 -0.66
C LEU A 146 -15.49 4.39 -1.62
N HIS A 147 -16.43 3.42 -1.60
CA HIS A 147 -16.59 2.42 -2.65
C HIS A 147 -17.80 2.87 -3.49
N PRO A 148 -17.60 3.70 -4.53
CA PRO A 148 -18.67 4.46 -5.12
C PRO A 148 -19.70 3.57 -5.83
N SER A 149 -20.89 4.13 -6.00
CA SER A 149 -21.95 3.55 -6.83
C SER A 149 -21.50 3.43 -8.29
N PRO A 150 -22.26 2.74 -9.15
CA PRO A 150 -22.00 2.75 -10.60
C PRO A 150 -21.94 4.17 -11.19
N PHE A 151 -22.66 5.13 -10.62
CA PHE A 151 -22.55 6.55 -11.00
C PHE A 151 -21.16 7.11 -10.68
N GLY A 152 -20.66 6.94 -9.45
CA GLY A 152 -19.34 7.43 -9.04
C GLY A 152 -18.20 6.75 -9.79
N HIS A 153 -18.30 5.44 -10.05
CA HIS A 153 -17.32 4.75 -10.92
C HIS A 153 -17.30 5.33 -12.34
N ARG A 154 -18.46 5.66 -12.91
CA ARG A 154 -18.53 6.28 -14.24
C ARG A 154 -17.89 7.67 -14.22
N LEU A 155 -18.17 8.47 -13.18
CA LEU A 155 -17.57 9.79 -13.01
C LEU A 155 -16.04 9.72 -13.01
N TYR A 156 -15.45 8.79 -12.25
CA TYR A 156 -14.01 8.56 -12.25
C TYR A 156 -13.50 8.13 -13.65
N ALA A 157 -14.18 7.17 -14.26
CA ALA A 157 -13.81 6.67 -15.58
C ALA A 157 -13.86 7.77 -16.65
N ASP A 158 -14.88 8.65 -16.62
CA ASP A 158 -15.00 9.78 -17.56
C ASP A 158 -13.88 10.80 -17.36
N SER A 159 -13.46 11.06 -16.11
CA SER A 159 -12.34 11.97 -15.83
C SER A 159 -11.01 11.40 -16.28
N ILE A 160 -10.77 10.11 -16.03
CA ILE A 160 -9.57 9.41 -16.53
C ILE A 160 -9.57 9.41 -18.07
N ALA A 161 -10.72 9.11 -18.71
CA ALA A 161 -10.82 9.12 -20.17
C ALA A 161 -10.50 10.49 -20.76
N ARG A 162 -11.04 11.59 -20.22
CA ARG A 162 -10.72 12.96 -20.66
C ARG A 162 -9.22 13.28 -20.56
N MET A 163 -8.56 12.84 -19.47
CA MET A 163 -7.12 13.02 -19.34
C MET A 163 -6.36 12.23 -20.43
N LEU A 164 -6.74 10.97 -20.65
CA LEU A 164 -6.11 10.15 -21.69
C LEU A 164 -6.36 10.71 -23.09
N GLU A 165 -7.58 11.17 -23.39
CA GLU A 165 -7.91 11.85 -24.64
C GLU A 165 -7.02 13.08 -24.88
N ALA A 166 -6.81 13.88 -23.84
CA ALA A 166 -5.92 15.05 -23.94
C ALA A 166 -4.45 14.62 -24.12
N ALA A 167 -3.99 13.59 -23.43
CA ALA A 167 -2.63 13.07 -23.55
C ALA A 167 -2.35 12.49 -24.96
N PHE A 168 -3.33 11.81 -25.57
CA PHE A 168 -3.21 11.20 -26.89
C PHE A 168 -3.67 12.10 -28.05
N ALA A 169 -4.12 13.34 -27.79
CA ALA A 169 -4.54 14.27 -28.85
C ALA A 169 -3.36 14.82 -29.67
N GLY A 170 -2.14 14.71 -29.17
CA GLY A 170 -0.93 15.15 -29.84
C GLY A 170 -0.38 14.14 -30.87
N ALA A 171 0.65 14.56 -31.62
CA ALA A 171 1.39 13.61 -32.45
C ALA A 171 2.09 12.57 -31.58
N VAL A 172 1.95 11.30 -31.95
CA VAL A 172 2.69 10.21 -31.28
C VAL A 172 4.19 10.43 -31.54
N ALA A 173 4.99 10.37 -30.47
CA ALA A 173 6.44 10.46 -30.60
C ALA A 173 6.97 9.30 -31.46
N GLU A 174 7.97 9.56 -32.30
CA GLU A 174 8.58 8.54 -33.18
C GLU A 174 9.26 7.42 -32.39
N ALA A 175 9.67 7.70 -31.12
CA ALA A 175 10.28 6.72 -30.21
C ALA A 175 9.89 7.01 -28.77
N SER A 176 9.76 5.94 -27.98
CA SER A 176 9.61 6.04 -26.53
C SER A 176 10.85 6.69 -25.91
N ARG A 177 10.64 7.53 -24.92
CA ARG A 177 11.70 8.19 -24.18
C ARG A 177 11.67 7.75 -22.72
N ALA A 178 12.85 7.37 -22.20
CA ALA A 178 13.00 7.08 -20.79
C ALA A 178 12.69 8.32 -19.94
N HIS A 179 11.95 8.08 -18.88
CA HIS A 179 11.71 9.10 -17.86
C HIS A 179 12.94 9.29 -16.99
N ASP A 180 13.16 10.51 -16.56
CA ASP A 180 14.22 10.82 -15.62
C ASP A 180 13.97 10.13 -14.25
N LEU A 181 15.03 9.70 -13.59
CA LEU A 181 15.01 9.22 -12.23
C LEU A 181 15.79 10.22 -11.35
N PRO A 182 15.14 11.27 -10.83
CA PRO A 182 15.80 12.30 -10.03
C PRO A 182 16.30 11.72 -8.69
N ALA A 183 17.06 12.52 -7.94
CA ALA A 183 17.35 12.19 -6.55
C ALA A 183 16.04 11.96 -5.76
N PRO A 184 16.03 11.02 -4.81
CA PRO A 184 14.82 10.74 -4.06
C PRO A 184 14.37 11.99 -3.27
N VAL A 185 13.06 12.16 -3.15
CA VAL A 185 12.44 13.20 -2.30
C VAL A 185 12.73 12.87 -0.83
N ASP A 186 12.63 11.60 -0.46
CA ASP A 186 13.10 11.09 0.83
C ASP A 186 14.15 9.99 0.58
N PRO A 187 15.41 10.16 1.07
CA PRO A 187 16.46 9.16 0.91
C PRO A 187 16.14 7.81 1.58
N LYS A 188 15.11 7.77 2.44
CA LYS A 188 14.60 6.57 3.10
C LYS A 188 13.39 5.97 2.37
N SER A 189 13.12 6.38 1.11
CA SER A 189 12.03 5.82 0.32
C SER A 189 12.13 4.30 0.19
N TYR A 190 11.00 3.63 0.09
CA TYR A 190 10.97 2.16 -0.02
C TYR A 190 11.21 1.68 -1.46
N ALA A 191 12.19 2.29 -2.13
CA ALA A 191 12.52 1.99 -3.52
C ALA A 191 13.06 0.56 -3.75
N ARG A 192 13.57 -0.09 -2.69
CA ARG A 192 14.03 -1.47 -2.70
C ARG A 192 13.09 -2.40 -1.95
N GLY A 193 11.85 -1.94 -1.72
CA GLY A 193 10.82 -2.66 -0.99
C GLY A 193 10.54 -4.02 -1.63
N ARG A 194 10.69 -5.09 -0.85
CA ARG A 194 10.45 -6.47 -1.30
C ARG A 194 9.96 -7.36 -0.17
N PHE A 195 9.41 -8.49 -0.53
CA PHE A 195 9.13 -9.56 0.42
C PHE A 195 10.38 -10.39 0.69
N GLY A 196 10.67 -10.61 1.97
CA GLY A 196 11.67 -11.56 2.42
C GLY A 196 11.09 -12.97 2.56
N ASP A 197 11.96 -13.98 2.45
CA ASP A 197 11.57 -15.39 2.62
C ASP A 197 11.30 -15.70 4.10
N LEU A 198 10.09 -16.15 4.41
CA LEU A 198 9.71 -16.61 5.75
C LEU A 198 10.56 -17.78 6.26
N ALA A 199 11.05 -18.64 5.35
CA ALA A 199 11.91 -19.76 5.73
C ALA A 199 13.30 -19.33 6.21
N SER A 200 13.70 -18.10 5.93
CA SER A 200 14.94 -17.52 6.45
C SER A 200 14.86 -17.10 7.91
N ALA A 201 13.65 -17.03 8.48
CA ALA A 201 13.45 -16.65 9.87
C ALA A 201 13.92 -17.77 10.83
N ARG A 202 14.67 -17.39 11.84
CA ARG A 202 15.06 -18.27 12.95
C ARG A 202 13.96 -18.28 13.99
N LEU A 203 13.21 -19.38 14.07
CA LEU A 203 12.08 -19.50 14.97
C LEU A 203 12.54 -19.95 16.35
N GLY A 204 12.20 -19.18 17.38
CA GLY A 204 12.29 -19.56 18.77
C GLY A 204 11.08 -20.41 19.20
N ALA A 205 11.07 -20.78 20.47
CA ALA A 205 9.95 -21.55 21.04
C ALA A 205 8.62 -20.78 20.88
N GLY A 206 7.58 -21.50 20.48
CA GLY A 206 6.22 -20.95 20.37
C GLY A 206 5.85 -20.42 18.99
N PHE A 207 6.79 -20.21 18.07
CA PHE A 207 6.50 -19.96 16.65
C PHE A 207 6.53 -21.25 15.83
N VAL A 208 5.62 -21.33 14.88
CA VAL A 208 5.60 -22.37 13.84
C VAL A 208 5.39 -21.73 12.49
N LEU A 209 5.94 -22.35 11.45
CA LEU A 209 5.57 -22.04 10.07
C LEU A 209 4.34 -22.90 9.70
N ASP A 210 3.19 -22.26 9.57
CA ASP A 210 1.99 -22.89 9.00
C ASP A 210 2.07 -22.71 7.48
N PRO A 211 2.17 -23.79 6.69
CA PRO A 211 2.31 -23.70 5.23
C PRO A 211 1.02 -23.28 4.51
N ALA A 212 -0.12 -23.33 5.18
CA ALA A 212 -1.43 -23.12 4.58
C ALA A 212 -2.41 -22.44 5.55
N TRP A 213 -1.96 -21.37 6.17
CA TRP A 213 -2.74 -20.64 7.15
C TRP A 213 -4.07 -20.14 6.58
N LYS A 214 -5.09 -20.24 7.40
CA LYS A 214 -6.42 -19.64 7.20
C LYS A 214 -7.04 -19.28 8.55
N ALA A 215 -7.91 -18.29 8.56
CA ALA A 215 -8.72 -17.99 9.74
C ALA A 215 -9.66 -19.17 10.08
N THR A 216 -9.78 -19.49 11.36
CA THR A 216 -10.59 -20.61 11.88
C THR A 216 -11.71 -20.17 12.81
N ASP A 217 -11.82 -18.88 13.08
CA ASP A 217 -12.80 -18.26 13.99
C ASP A 217 -14.09 -17.77 13.29
N GLY A 218 -14.27 -18.12 12.02
CA GLY A 218 -15.40 -17.69 11.19
C GLY A 218 -15.30 -16.26 10.67
N LYS A 219 -14.20 -15.55 10.95
CA LYS A 219 -13.92 -14.23 10.36
C LYS A 219 -13.19 -14.39 9.02
N GLY A 220 -13.47 -13.49 8.09
CA GLY A 220 -12.82 -13.49 6.79
C GLY A 220 -11.44 -12.86 6.81
N THR A 221 -10.75 -13.02 5.68
CA THR A 221 -9.56 -12.24 5.31
C THR A 221 -9.65 -11.86 3.84
N ARG A 222 -8.67 -11.10 3.31
CA ARG A 222 -8.65 -10.74 1.89
C ARG A 222 -8.27 -11.96 1.03
N ALA A 223 -8.79 -11.99 -0.18
CA ALA A 223 -8.37 -12.95 -1.18
C ALA A 223 -6.84 -12.88 -1.37
N GLY A 224 -6.18 -14.00 -1.55
CA GLY A 224 -4.71 -14.08 -1.60
C GLY A 224 -4.03 -14.27 -0.23
N PHE A 225 -4.78 -14.21 0.88
CA PHE A 225 -4.27 -14.46 2.24
C PHE A 225 -4.99 -15.63 2.94
N VAL A 226 -5.46 -16.57 2.15
CA VAL A 226 -6.10 -17.82 2.60
C VAL A 226 -5.33 -19.01 2.04
N ASN A 227 -5.00 -19.97 2.88
CA ASN A 227 -4.16 -21.12 2.57
C ASN A 227 -2.76 -20.70 2.06
N VAL A 228 -2.18 -19.66 2.69
CA VAL A 228 -0.84 -19.16 2.39
C VAL A 228 0.10 -19.43 3.56
N PRO A 229 1.42 -19.52 3.33
CA PRO A 229 2.38 -19.65 4.40
C PRO A 229 2.30 -18.48 5.39
N ALA A 230 2.40 -18.77 6.69
CA ALA A 230 2.50 -17.75 7.73
C ALA A 230 3.35 -18.24 8.90
N LEU A 231 4.14 -17.35 9.50
CA LEU A 231 4.70 -17.60 10.84
C LEU A 231 3.61 -17.32 11.85
N VAL A 232 3.34 -18.28 12.73
CA VAL A 232 2.22 -18.21 13.67
C VAL A 232 2.70 -18.44 15.10
N ALA A 233 2.31 -17.54 16.01
CA ALA A 233 2.39 -17.71 17.44
C ALA A 233 1.13 -17.14 18.09
N THR A 234 0.71 -17.75 19.20
CA THR A 234 -0.52 -17.33 19.93
C THR A 234 -0.27 -17.04 21.40
N LYS A 235 0.98 -17.18 21.86
CA LYS A 235 1.33 -17.02 23.28
C LYS A 235 2.42 -15.98 23.47
N PRO A 236 2.32 -15.15 24.51
CA PRO A 236 3.39 -14.25 24.90
C PRO A 236 4.74 -14.96 25.08
N GLY A 237 5.82 -14.24 24.83
CA GLY A 237 7.18 -14.75 24.91
C GLY A 237 7.65 -15.58 23.71
N ALA A 238 6.76 -15.96 22.78
CA ALA A 238 7.18 -16.55 21.52
C ALA A 238 8.01 -15.53 20.72
N GLU A 239 9.15 -15.96 20.18
CA GLU A 239 10.13 -15.09 19.53
C GLU A 239 10.59 -15.68 18.20
N PHE A 240 10.89 -14.82 17.23
CA PHE A 240 11.64 -15.15 16.01
C PHE A 240 12.59 -14.01 15.65
N ALA A 241 13.61 -14.34 14.87
CA ALA A 241 14.53 -13.33 14.34
C ALA A 241 14.81 -13.58 12.85
N PHE A 242 15.13 -12.51 12.14
CA PHE A 242 15.53 -12.58 10.73
C PHE A 242 16.66 -11.59 10.44
N ASP A 243 17.56 -12.01 9.53
CA ASP A 243 18.62 -11.15 9.05
C ASP A 243 18.19 -10.52 7.72
N PHE A 244 18.63 -9.30 7.49
CA PHE A 244 18.39 -8.60 6.22
C PHE A 244 19.55 -7.67 5.89
N GLU A 245 19.63 -7.28 4.63
CA GLU A 245 20.53 -6.25 4.16
C GLU A 245 19.70 -5.12 3.56
N GLY A 246 19.91 -3.91 4.06
CA GLY A 246 19.12 -2.75 3.63
C GLY A 246 19.12 -1.61 4.65
N THR A 247 18.11 -0.77 4.57
CA THR A 247 17.93 0.44 5.39
C THR A 247 16.63 0.42 6.22
N GLY A 248 15.83 -0.63 6.06
CA GLY A 248 14.57 -0.75 6.77
C GLY A 248 13.96 -2.13 6.70
N CYS A 249 13.13 -2.44 7.69
CA CYS A 249 12.40 -3.69 7.75
C CYS A 249 11.04 -3.53 8.41
N GLY A 250 10.19 -4.51 8.16
CA GLY A 250 8.84 -4.56 8.72
C GLY A 250 8.21 -5.94 8.60
N LEU A 251 6.93 -6.01 8.89
CA LEU A 251 6.14 -7.24 8.82
C LEU A 251 4.86 -6.97 8.02
N PHE A 252 4.48 -7.90 7.19
CA PHE A 252 3.15 -7.98 6.61
C PHE A 252 2.40 -9.09 7.35
N LEU A 253 1.42 -8.71 8.14
CA LEU A 253 0.81 -9.59 9.14
C LEU A 253 -0.72 -9.61 9.03
N ALA A 254 -1.36 -10.54 9.74
CA ALA A 254 -2.81 -10.57 9.92
C ALA A 254 -3.21 -9.80 11.17
N ALA A 255 -3.76 -8.60 11.00
CA ALA A 255 -4.38 -7.82 12.06
C ALA A 255 -5.82 -8.32 12.30
N GLY A 256 -5.97 -9.34 13.14
CA GLY A 256 -7.24 -10.01 13.38
C GLY A 256 -7.85 -9.73 14.75
N PRO A 257 -9.02 -10.36 15.06
CA PRO A 257 -9.74 -10.16 16.33
C PRO A 257 -8.92 -10.52 17.56
N ASP A 258 -7.96 -11.41 17.41
CA ASP A 258 -7.06 -11.91 18.46
C ASP A 258 -5.62 -11.42 18.29
N ALA A 259 -5.40 -10.36 17.50
CA ALA A 259 -4.07 -9.79 17.29
C ALA A 259 -3.47 -9.27 18.59
N GLY A 260 -2.24 -9.68 18.87
CA GLY A 260 -1.49 -9.30 20.06
C GLY A 260 -0.70 -8.01 19.86
N ARG A 261 -0.09 -7.53 20.93
CA ARG A 261 0.99 -6.56 20.86
C ARG A 261 2.30 -7.29 20.60
N ILE A 262 3.20 -6.67 19.86
CA ILE A 262 4.55 -7.18 19.68
C ILE A 262 5.58 -6.27 20.32
N GLU A 263 6.71 -6.84 20.66
CA GLU A 263 7.94 -6.12 20.96
C GLU A 263 9.00 -6.53 19.95
N TYR A 264 9.82 -5.58 19.56
CA TYR A 264 10.88 -5.82 18.59
C TYR A 264 12.13 -5.00 18.91
N ARG A 265 13.25 -5.45 18.40
CA ARG A 265 14.54 -4.74 18.47
C ARG A 265 15.35 -5.02 17.22
N ILE A 266 16.20 -4.06 16.84
CA ILE A 266 17.16 -4.18 15.76
C ILE A 266 18.56 -4.26 16.36
N ASP A 267 19.38 -5.18 15.85
CA ASP A 267 20.80 -5.38 16.20
C ASP A 267 21.09 -5.52 17.71
N GLY A 268 20.15 -6.14 18.40
CA GLY A 268 20.27 -6.33 19.85
C GLY A 268 20.07 -5.07 20.69
N GLY A 269 19.59 -3.99 20.09
CA GLY A 269 19.28 -2.75 20.77
C GLY A 269 18.10 -2.83 21.74
N GLU A 270 17.52 -1.70 22.09
CA GLU A 270 16.40 -1.63 23.01
C GLU A 270 15.10 -2.20 22.41
N TRP A 271 14.29 -2.82 23.28
CA TRP A 271 12.96 -3.28 22.90
C TRP A 271 12.00 -2.12 22.70
N ARG A 272 11.31 -2.12 21.56
CA ARG A 272 10.23 -1.21 21.24
C ARG A 272 8.94 -2.00 21.10
N ALA A 273 7.82 -1.43 21.52
CA ALA A 273 6.51 -2.07 21.44
C ALA A 273 5.70 -1.52 20.26
N LEU A 274 4.88 -2.39 19.64
CA LEU A 274 3.99 -2.02 18.56
C LEU A 274 2.66 -2.77 18.73
N GLU A 275 1.55 -2.03 18.56
CA GLU A 275 0.21 -2.60 18.55
C GLU A 275 -0.13 -3.11 17.15
N THR A 276 -0.60 -4.36 17.05
CA THR A 276 -0.99 -4.95 15.76
C THR A 276 -2.51 -5.02 15.56
N PHE A 277 -3.28 -4.69 16.59
CA PHE A 277 -4.72 -4.58 16.50
C PHE A 277 -5.10 -3.23 15.88
N THR A 278 -5.93 -3.23 14.86
CA THR A 278 -6.37 -2.06 14.12
C THR A 278 -7.85 -1.77 14.35
N ASN A 279 -8.34 -0.63 13.89
CA ASN A 279 -9.78 -0.29 13.91
C ASN A 279 -10.67 -1.32 13.18
N TRP A 280 -10.09 -2.14 12.32
CA TRP A 280 -10.80 -3.13 11.49
C TRP A 280 -10.69 -4.55 12.04
N SER A 281 -9.76 -4.80 12.94
CA SER A 281 -9.38 -6.14 13.44
C SER A 281 -10.54 -6.91 14.07
N ALA A 282 -11.48 -6.24 14.72
CA ALA A 282 -12.63 -6.91 15.33
C ALA A 282 -13.54 -7.63 14.31
N GLY A 283 -13.52 -7.25 13.05
CA GLY A 283 -14.39 -7.75 11.98
C GLY A 283 -13.76 -8.80 11.07
N LEU A 284 -12.44 -8.77 10.88
CA LEU A 284 -11.73 -9.64 9.93
C LEU A 284 -10.24 -9.72 10.29
N HIS A 285 -9.56 -10.72 9.73
CA HIS A 285 -8.09 -10.81 9.73
C HIS A 285 -7.55 -10.00 8.55
N LEU A 286 -7.26 -8.73 8.79
CA LEU A 286 -6.82 -7.80 7.74
C LEU A 286 -5.32 -7.97 7.47
N PRO A 287 -4.89 -8.20 6.22
CA PRO A 287 -3.48 -8.07 5.86
C PRO A 287 -3.02 -6.64 6.15
N TRP A 288 -1.95 -6.49 6.92
CA TRP A 288 -1.50 -5.21 7.43
C TRP A 288 0.02 -5.10 7.42
N ALA A 289 0.54 -4.02 6.85
CA ALA A 289 1.97 -3.74 6.88
C ALA A 289 2.31 -2.87 8.09
N VAL A 290 3.31 -3.28 8.85
CA VAL A 290 3.91 -2.49 9.91
C VAL A 290 5.41 -2.35 9.65
N ILE A 291 5.92 -1.14 9.72
CA ILE A 291 7.34 -0.86 9.62
C ILE A 291 7.94 -0.91 11.03
N LEU A 292 8.96 -1.73 11.21
CA LEU A 292 9.71 -1.84 12.45
C LEU A 292 10.77 -0.75 12.54
N ASP A 293 11.52 -0.58 11.46
CA ASP A 293 12.49 0.52 11.30
C ASP A 293 12.69 0.86 9.83
N ASP A 294 12.86 2.12 9.50
CA ASP A 294 13.13 2.63 8.15
C ASP A 294 14.19 3.74 8.15
N GLY A 295 15.00 3.77 9.20
CA GLY A 295 16.03 4.77 9.42
C GLY A 295 17.43 4.21 9.64
N LEU A 296 17.64 2.93 9.29
CA LEU A 296 18.91 2.26 9.49
C LEU A 296 19.98 2.73 8.48
N ASP A 297 21.23 2.64 8.88
CA ASP A 297 22.33 2.80 7.94
C ASP A 297 22.34 1.62 6.94
N PRO A 298 22.76 1.84 5.68
CA PRO A 298 22.86 0.74 4.73
C PRO A 298 23.81 -0.37 5.24
N GLY A 299 23.32 -1.59 5.37
CA GLY A 299 24.12 -2.68 5.91
C GLY A 299 23.33 -3.93 6.23
N LYS A 300 24.01 -4.85 6.93
CA LYS A 300 23.42 -6.09 7.44
C LYS A 300 22.91 -5.87 8.84
N HIS A 301 21.66 -6.25 9.06
CA HIS A 301 20.94 -6.07 10.31
C HIS A 301 20.24 -7.35 10.73
N THR A 302 19.91 -7.44 12.00
CA THR A 302 19.07 -8.49 12.56
C THR A 302 17.88 -7.86 13.27
N ALA A 303 16.67 -8.21 12.84
CA ALA A 303 15.45 -7.90 13.58
C ALA A 303 15.07 -9.09 14.48
N THR A 304 14.74 -8.82 15.73
CA THR A 304 14.15 -9.78 16.65
C THR A 304 12.76 -9.31 17.04
N VAL A 305 11.78 -10.18 16.94
CA VAL A 305 10.37 -9.90 17.22
C VAL A 305 9.83 -10.92 18.19
N ARG A 306 9.10 -10.46 19.22
CA ARG A 306 8.41 -11.35 20.14
C ARG A 306 6.97 -10.91 20.39
N VAL A 307 6.13 -11.87 20.72
CA VAL A 307 4.77 -11.62 21.20
C VAL A 307 4.84 -11.06 22.61
N ALA A 308 4.28 -9.87 22.83
CA ALA A 308 4.24 -9.23 24.15
C ALA A 308 3.20 -9.86 25.08
N GLU A 309 3.30 -9.59 26.38
CA GLU A 309 2.34 -10.04 27.40
C GLU A 309 0.94 -9.42 27.25
N GLY A 310 0.82 -8.27 26.60
CA GLY A 310 -0.43 -7.53 26.46
C GLY A 310 -1.02 -7.57 25.06
N HIS A 311 -2.25 -7.12 24.98
CA HIS A 311 -2.97 -6.88 23.73
C HIS A 311 -3.87 -5.66 23.86
N HIS A 312 -4.38 -5.16 22.74
CA HIS A 312 -5.37 -4.09 22.72
C HIS A 312 -6.64 -4.49 23.50
N GLU A 313 -7.30 -3.55 24.20
CA GLU A 313 -8.49 -3.83 25.03
C GLU A 313 -9.63 -4.54 24.28
N LYS A 314 -9.76 -4.30 22.98
CA LYS A 314 -10.76 -4.91 22.09
C LYS A 314 -10.29 -6.20 21.45
N SER A 315 -9.03 -6.59 21.62
CA SER A 315 -8.52 -7.86 21.12
C SER A 315 -8.90 -9.00 22.05
N THR A 316 -9.12 -10.17 21.49
CA THR A 316 -9.48 -11.39 22.25
C THR A 316 -8.28 -12.29 22.54
N GLY A 317 -7.05 -11.87 22.18
CA GLY A 317 -5.87 -12.70 22.34
C GLY A 317 -4.56 -11.98 22.05
N THR A 318 -3.51 -12.78 21.91
CA THR A 318 -2.13 -12.33 21.72
C THR A 318 -1.49 -12.92 20.47
N ALA A 319 -2.29 -13.27 19.47
CA ALA A 319 -1.78 -13.94 18.27
C ALA A 319 -0.95 -12.98 17.39
N LEU A 320 0.14 -13.51 16.86
CA LEU A 320 0.90 -12.89 15.76
C LEU A 320 0.97 -13.87 14.58
N ARG A 321 0.59 -13.39 13.41
CA ARG A 321 0.65 -14.15 12.15
C ARG A 321 1.31 -13.29 11.10
N VAL A 322 2.46 -13.72 10.60
CA VAL A 322 3.27 -12.95 9.64
C VAL A 322 3.24 -13.67 8.30
N PHE A 323 2.74 -12.99 7.27
CA PHE A 323 2.68 -13.48 5.90
C PHE A 323 3.97 -13.22 5.13
N HIS A 324 4.60 -12.05 5.35
CA HIS A 324 5.86 -11.70 4.70
C HIS A 324 6.73 -10.86 5.62
N LEU A 325 8.03 -11.00 5.50
CA LEU A 325 9.00 -10.03 5.99
C LEU A 325 9.06 -8.89 4.97
N LEU A 326 9.04 -7.64 5.43
CA LEU A 326 9.19 -6.46 4.59
C LEU A 326 10.62 -5.98 4.69
N LEU A 327 11.33 -5.90 3.58
CA LEU A 327 12.74 -5.53 3.51
C LEU A 327 12.94 -4.41 2.50
N ASN A 328 13.72 -3.36 2.87
CA ASN A 328 14.03 -2.21 2.01
C ASN A 328 15.52 -1.91 1.98
#